data_ae25b9275f1d3bc54228013434f5b97a
#
_entry.id   ae25b9275f1d3bc54228013434f5b97a
#
_cell.length_a   1.000
_cell.length_b   1.000
_cell.length_c   1.000
_cell.angle_alpha   90.00
_cell.angle_beta   90.00
_cell.angle_gamma   90.00
#
_symmetry.space_group_name_H-M   'P 1'
#
loop_
_entity.id
_entity.type
_entity.pdbx_description
1 polymer ?
#
loop_
_entity_poly.entity_id
_entity_poly.type
_entity_poly.pdbx_seq_one_letter_code
_entity_poly.pdbx_strand_id
1 'polypeptide(L)'
;SFVFVKPRSTTMPSLLLDRLKFDLAAHSEFIVGLPIVFAERYEREIVDYFFSYLATNSQTDKFGLRYDIKPTFGKNTVIRTLAESEKYSAFARAKVSVDREQRNPDIEGHFGFFAGPKTELFLESNFLPGPLDIQMSAGAGRRFGNFYAAGGWNFVDDLGRAWLDWFITEDIIISYEKNVSDIIDERNEGSVKFKAHDYFSFDVVTDFNTKVWLRIVANL
;
A
#
# COMPACT_ATOMS: atom_id res chain seq x y z
N SER A 1 -11.59 -17.56 -23.09
CA SER A 1 -10.47 -16.91 -22.36
C SER A 1 -11.00 -15.66 -21.70
N PHE A 2 -10.65 -15.44 -20.44
CA PHE A 2 -10.98 -14.22 -19.73
C PHE A 2 -9.69 -13.45 -19.46
N VAL A 3 -9.78 -12.11 -19.47
CA VAL A 3 -8.69 -11.24 -19.07
C VAL A 3 -9.02 -10.60 -17.74
N PHE A 4 -8.12 -10.76 -16.77
CA PHE A 4 -8.24 -10.17 -15.45
C PHE A 4 -7.18 -9.09 -15.29
N VAL A 5 -7.58 -7.88 -14.98
CA VAL A 5 -6.68 -6.78 -14.67
C VAL A 5 -6.57 -6.64 -13.16
N LYS A 6 -5.33 -6.61 -12.64
CA LYS A 6 -5.03 -6.49 -11.22
C LYS A 6 -4.07 -5.33 -10.99
N PRO A 7 -4.59 -4.09 -10.89
CA PRO A 7 -3.77 -2.95 -10.51
C PRO A 7 -3.44 -3.03 -9.01
N ARG A 8 -2.23 -2.65 -8.65
CA ARG A 8 -1.74 -2.55 -7.27
C ARG A 8 -0.92 -1.27 -7.11
N SER A 9 -0.83 -0.78 -5.90
CA SER A 9 0.03 0.35 -5.53
C SER A 9 0.45 0.25 -4.08
N THR A 10 1.58 0.83 -3.75
CA THR A 10 2.01 1.09 -2.37
C THR A 10 1.82 2.56 -1.99
N THR A 11 1.53 3.43 -2.96
CA THR A 11 1.42 4.88 -2.78
C THR A 11 0.00 5.42 -2.96
N MET A 12 -0.90 4.63 -3.59
CA MET A 12 -2.25 5.07 -3.92
C MET A 12 -3.31 4.18 -3.30
N PRO A 13 -4.45 4.74 -2.82
CA PRO A 13 -5.53 3.96 -2.25
C PRO A 13 -6.22 3.08 -3.30
N SER A 14 -6.71 1.93 -2.86
CA SER A 14 -7.37 0.93 -3.71
C SER A 14 -8.54 1.50 -4.50
N LEU A 15 -9.27 2.45 -3.93
CA LEU A 15 -10.39 3.12 -4.58
C LEU A 15 -10.01 3.86 -5.88
N LEU A 16 -8.81 4.46 -5.92
CA LEU A 16 -8.30 5.10 -7.14
C LEU A 16 -7.84 4.06 -8.17
N LEU A 17 -7.34 2.94 -7.72
CA LEU A 17 -6.94 1.83 -8.59
C LEU A 17 -8.12 1.14 -9.25
N ASP A 18 -9.31 1.15 -8.64
CA ASP A 18 -10.50 0.57 -9.26
C ASP A 18 -10.88 1.28 -10.57
N ARG A 19 -10.74 2.59 -10.64
CA ARG A 19 -10.95 3.32 -11.90
C ARG A 19 -9.96 2.86 -12.96
N LEU A 20 -8.68 2.77 -12.62
CA LEU A 20 -7.65 2.28 -13.50
C LEU A 20 -7.93 0.85 -13.96
N LYS A 21 -8.45 0.00 -13.08
CA LYS A 21 -8.85 -1.38 -13.38
C LYS A 21 -9.93 -1.43 -14.46
N PHE A 22 -10.98 -0.63 -14.34
CA PHE A 22 -12.06 -0.57 -15.34
C PHE A 22 -11.55 -0.09 -16.69
N ASP A 23 -10.74 0.96 -16.70
CA ASP A 23 -10.17 1.51 -17.92
C ASP A 23 -9.27 0.49 -18.64
N LEU A 24 -8.37 -0.16 -17.90
CA LEU A 24 -7.50 -1.19 -18.45
C LEU A 24 -8.27 -2.44 -18.90
N ALA A 25 -9.32 -2.84 -18.17
CA ALA A 25 -10.14 -3.98 -18.55
C ALA A 25 -10.84 -3.73 -19.90
N ALA A 26 -11.43 -2.54 -20.08
CA ALA A 26 -12.03 -2.16 -21.37
C ALA A 26 -11.01 -2.19 -22.52
N HIS A 27 -9.78 -1.74 -22.28
CA HIS A 27 -8.72 -1.74 -23.29
C HIS A 27 -8.01 -3.10 -23.46
N SER A 28 -8.35 -4.11 -22.66
CA SER A 28 -7.80 -5.46 -22.76
C SER A 28 -8.66 -6.41 -23.61
N GLU A 29 -9.81 -5.97 -24.09
CA GLU A 29 -10.73 -6.83 -24.86
C GLU A 29 -10.10 -7.41 -26.13
N PHE A 30 -9.17 -6.72 -26.78
CA PHE A 30 -8.50 -7.22 -27.97
C PHE A 30 -7.62 -8.45 -27.72
N ILE A 31 -7.24 -8.72 -26.47
CA ILE A 31 -6.47 -9.91 -26.08
C ILE A 31 -7.37 -11.14 -25.96
N VAL A 32 -8.68 -10.94 -25.77
CA VAL A 32 -9.64 -12.03 -25.60
C VAL A 32 -9.72 -12.87 -26.88
N GLY A 33 -9.46 -14.16 -26.75
CA GLY A 33 -9.51 -15.09 -27.89
C GLY A 33 -8.22 -15.21 -28.69
N LEU A 34 -7.18 -14.44 -28.39
CA LEU A 34 -5.88 -14.63 -29.02
C LEU A 34 -5.28 -15.99 -28.60
N PRO A 35 -4.62 -16.72 -29.52
CA PRO A 35 -3.84 -17.89 -29.17
C PRO A 35 -2.71 -17.50 -28.18
N ILE A 36 -2.49 -18.31 -27.13
CA ILE A 36 -1.49 -18.02 -26.09
C ILE A 36 -0.11 -17.78 -26.70
N VAL A 37 0.33 -18.67 -27.62
CA VAL A 37 1.62 -18.56 -28.29
C VAL A 37 1.76 -17.25 -29.08
N PHE A 38 0.65 -16.74 -29.64
CA PHE A 38 0.64 -15.45 -30.31
C PHE A 38 0.78 -14.31 -29.33
N ALA A 39 0.02 -14.33 -28.23
CA ALA A 39 0.08 -13.31 -27.20
C ALA A 39 1.46 -13.24 -26.51
N GLU A 40 2.08 -14.39 -26.22
CA GLU A 40 3.45 -14.47 -25.69
C GLU A 40 4.48 -13.90 -26.67
N ARG A 41 4.34 -14.19 -27.97
CA ARG A 41 5.25 -13.68 -29.00
C ARG A 41 5.19 -12.15 -29.15
N TYR A 42 4.02 -11.55 -28.93
CA TYR A 42 3.77 -10.12 -29.06
C TYR A 42 3.56 -9.44 -27.68
N GLU A 43 4.12 -10.04 -26.64
CA GLU A 43 4.01 -9.52 -25.28
C GLU A 43 4.45 -8.06 -25.17
N ARG A 44 5.60 -7.74 -25.80
CA ARG A 44 6.17 -6.39 -25.76
C ARG A 44 5.24 -5.37 -26.41
N GLU A 45 4.69 -5.67 -27.58
CA GLU A 45 3.76 -4.79 -28.29
C GLU A 45 2.45 -4.59 -27.50
N ILE A 46 1.98 -5.63 -26.83
CA ILE A 46 0.82 -5.56 -25.94
C ILE A 46 1.11 -4.64 -24.75
N VAL A 47 2.27 -4.80 -24.14
CA VAL A 47 2.70 -3.95 -23.01
C VAL A 47 2.88 -2.50 -23.46
N ASP A 48 3.54 -2.26 -24.60
CA ASP A 48 3.74 -0.92 -25.17
C ASP A 48 2.40 -0.23 -25.50
N TYR A 49 1.40 -0.99 -25.96
CA TYR A 49 0.05 -0.48 -26.17
C TYR A 49 -0.58 0.02 -24.86
N PHE A 50 -0.50 -0.77 -23.79
CA PHE A 50 -1.01 -0.35 -22.47
C PHE A 50 -0.26 0.87 -21.92
N PHE A 51 1.06 0.92 -22.08
CA PHE A 51 1.84 2.09 -21.69
C PHE A 51 1.41 3.35 -22.45
N SER A 52 1.22 3.25 -23.76
CA SER A 52 0.77 4.36 -24.59
C SER A 52 -0.60 4.85 -24.17
N TYR A 53 -1.52 3.94 -23.86
CA TYR A 53 -2.85 4.28 -23.36
C TYR A 53 -2.78 4.97 -21.98
N LEU A 54 -2.02 4.40 -21.05
CA LEU A 54 -1.89 4.94 -19.69
C LEU A 54 -1.19 6.31 -19.68
N ALA A 55 -0.24 6.53 -20.58
CA ALA A 55 0.44 7.82 -20.74
C ALA A 55 -0.52 8.96 -21.14
N THR A 56 -1.63 8.65 -21.82
CA THR A 56 -2.65 9.64 -22.20
C THR A 56 -3.74 9.84 -21.15
N ASN A 57 -3.73 9.04 -20.08
CA ASN A 57 -4.72 9.11 -19.03
C ASN A 57 -4.48 10.34 -18.15
N SER A 58 -5.51 11.16 -17.94
CA SER A 58 -5.41 12.39 -17.13
C SER A 58 -4.98 12.15 -15.68
N GLN A 59 -5.24 10.96 -15.13
CA GLN A 59 -4.80 10.60 -13.78
C GLN A 59 -3.29 10.37 -13.71
N THR A 60 -2.68 9.86 -14.79
CA THR A 60 -1.24 9.68 -14.89
C THR A 60 -0.50 10.99 -14.67
N ASP A 61 -0.90 12.05 -15.37
CA ASP A 61 -0.28 13.38 -15.22
C ASP A 61 -0.59 14.00 -13.86
N LYS A 62 -1.84 13.90 -13.43
CA LYS A 62 -2.30 14.50 -12.16
C LYS A 62 -1.54 13.95 -10.97
N PHE A 63 -1.39 12.64 -10.89
CA PHE A 63 -0.74 11.96 -9.77
C PHE A 63 0.72 11.59 -10.03
N GLY A 64 1.24 11.86 -11.22
CA GLY A 64 2.60 11.47 -11.61
C GLY A 64 2.79 9.96 -11.53
N LEU A 65 1.85 9.19 -12.11
CA LEU A 65 1.88 7.74 -12.00
C LEU A 65 2.93 7.14 -12.92
N ARG A 66 3.70 6.21 -12.38
CA ARG A 66 4.54 5.27 -13.12
C ARG A 66 3.95 3.88 -13.05
N TYR A 67 4.07 3.14 -14.13
CA TYR A 67 3.50 1.81 -14.26
C TYR A 67 4.58 0.76 -14.49
N ASP A 68 4.39 -0.42 -13.90
CA ASP A 68 5.07 -1.66 -14.28
C ASP A 68 3.98 -2.67 -14.65
N ILE A 69 3.96 -3.12 -15.91
CA ILE A 69 2.92 -3.97 -16.46
C ILE A 69 3.50 -5.33 -16.80
N LYS A 70 2.94 -6.36 -16.18
CA LYS A 70 3.37 -7.76 -16.36
C LYS A 70 2.17 -8.62 -16.74
N PRO A 71 1.98 -8.92 -18.02
CA PRO A 71 0.98 -9.88 -18.44
C PRO A 71 1.44 -11.32 -18.13
N THR A 72 0.49 -12.16 -17.82
CA THR A 72 0.68 -13.63 -17.72
C THR A 72 -0.38 -14.26 -18.58
N PHE A 73 0.03 -14.79 -19.72
CA PHE A 73 -0.87 -15.39 -20.69
C PHE A 73 -1.21 -16.83 -20.31
N GLY A 74 -2.46 -17.24 -20.55
CA GLY A 74 -2.95 -18.57 -20.23
C GLY A 74 -4.43 -18.75 -20.59
N LYS A 75 -5.05 -19.82 -20.09
CA LYS A 75 -6.50 -20.01 -20.22
C LYS A 75 -7.25 -18.80 -19.68
N ASN A 76 -6.75 -18.24 -18.59
CA ASN A 76 -7.11 -16.93 -18.04
C ASN A 76 -5.86 -16.06 -18.09
N THR A 77 -5.92 -15.00 -18.87
CA THR A 77 -4.83 -14.01 -18.94
C THR A 77 -4.96 -13.04 -17.76
N VAL A 78 -3.84 -12.81 -17.06
CA VAL A 78 -3.80 -11.86 -15.93
C VAL A 78 -2.82 -10.76 -16.29
N ILE A 79 -3.28 -9.51 -16.28
CA ILE A 79 -2.47 -8.31 -16.44
C ILE A 79 -2.26 -7.70 -15.06
N ARG A 80 -1.07 -7.89 -14.51
CA ARG A 80 -0.67 -7.22 -13.26
C ARG A 80 -0.11 -5.86 -13.60
N THR A 81 -0.61 -4.83 -12.94
CA THR A 81 -0.16 -3.45 -13.14
C THR A 81 0.20 -2.86 -11.79
N LEU A 82 1.47 -2.57 -11.58
CA LEU A 82 1.90 -1.79 -10.43
C LEU A 82 1.87 -0.31 -10.83
N ALA A 83 1.06 0.50 -10.14
CA ALA A 83 0.90 1.93 -10.39
C ALA A 83 1.40 2.71 -9.18
N GLU A 84 2.54 3.37 -9.30
CA GLU A 84 3.15 4.12 -8.19
C GLU A 84 3.16 5.62 -8.50
N SER A 85 2.69 6.43 -7.56
CA SER A 85 2.82 7.88 -7.66
C SER A 85 4.22 8.34 -7.30
N GLU A 86 4.76 9.27 -8.07
CA GLU A 86 6.01 9.96 -7.76
C GLU A 86 5.82 11.27 -7.00
N LYS A 87 4.56 11.72 -6.90
CA LYS A 87 4.22 12.99 -6.27
C LYS A 87 3.64 12.82 -4.88
N TYR A 88 2.79 11.81 -4.70
CA TYR A 88 1.99 11.66 -3.49
C TYR A 88 1.94 10.22 -3.02
N SER A 89 1.79 10.03 -1.71
CA SER A 89 1.29 8.79 -1.13
C SER A 89 0.00 9.09 -0.36
N ALA A 90 -1.00 8.24 -0.49
CA ALA A 90 -2.23 8.36 0.28
C ALA A 90 -2.81 6.97 0.53
N PHE A 91 -3.20 6.70 1.77
CA PHE A 91 -3.96 5.51 2.10
C PHE A 91 -4.84 5.77 3.32
N ALA A 92 -5.89 4.98 3.45
CA ALA A 92 -6.68 4.89 4.66
C ALA A 92 -6.76 3.42 5.07
N ARG A 93 -6.71 3.14 6.37
CA ARG A 93 -6.77 1.79 6.92
C ARG A 93 -7.65 1.77 8.14
N ALA A 94 -8.50 0.76 8.23
CA ALA A 94 -9.19 0.44 9.47
C ALA A 94 -8.55 -0.83 10.04
N LYS A 95 -8.09 -0.76 11.29
CA LYS A 95 -7.37 -1.83 11.96
C LYS A 95 -8.19 -2.34 13.15
N VAL A 96 -8.27 -3.65 13.29
CA VAL A 96 -8.89 -4.30 14.44
C VAL A 96 -7.93 -5.34 14.99
N SER A 97 -7.52 -5.19 16.23
CA SER A 97 -6.64 -6.14 16.92
C SER A 97 -7.49 -7.17 17.69
N VAL A 98 -7.18 -8.45 17.50
CA VAL A 98 -7.80 -9.60 18.18
C VAL A 98 -6.80 -10.16 19.18
N ASP A 99 -7.25 -10.52 20.37
CA ASP A 99 -6.43 -11.01 21.50
C ASP A 99 -5.50 -9.97 22.15
N ARG A 100 -5.74 -8.69 21.88
CA ARG A 100 -5.15 -7.59 22.63
C ARG A 100 -6.08 -7.15 23.75
N GLU A 101 -5.55 -6.70 24.89
CA GLU A 101 -6.34 -6.22 26.04
C GLU A 101 -7.29 -5.07 25.68
N GLN A 102 -6.87 -4.21 24.76
CA GLN A 102 -7.71 -3.15 24.19
C GLN A 102 -8.15 -3.55 22.81
N ARG A 103 -9.38 -4.02 22.68
CA ARG A 103 -10.00 -4.44 21.40
C ARG A 103 -10.65 -3.26 20.66
N ASN A 104 -10.09 -2.10 20.74
CA ASN A 104 -10.66 -0.95 20.05
C ASN A 104 -10.19 -0.95 18.59
N PRO A 105 -11.13 -0.77 17.63
CA PRO A 105 -10.75 -0.49 16.27
C PRO A 105 -10.00 0.84 16.21
N ASP A 106 -9.07 0.98 15.28
CA ASP A 106 -8.44 2.24 14.94
C ASP A 106 -8.60 2.51 13.45
N ILE A 107 -8.70 3.80 13.10
CA ILE A 107 -8.80 4.25 11.71
C ILE A 107 -7.62 5.17 11.46
N GLU A 108 -6.72 4.72 10.60
CA GLU A 108 -5.52 5.46 10.21
C GLU A 108 -5.72 6.09 8.84
N GLY A 109 -5.41 7.36 8.73
CA GLY A 109 -5.28 8.09 7.48
C GLY A 109 -3.84 8.55 7.30
N HIS A 110 -3.29 8.38 6.10
CA HIS A 110 -1.95 8.83 5.74
C HIS A 110 -2.01 9.64 4.45
N PHE A 111 -1.32 10.77 4.46
CA PHE A 111 -1.12 11.58 3.28
C PHE A 111 0.33 12.05 3.23
N GLY A 112 1.05 11.65 2.18
CA GLY A 112 2.44 11.97 1.94
C GLY A 112 2.65 12.76 0.66
N PHE A 113 3.70 13.57 0.65
CA PHE A 113 4.21 14.28 -0.50
C PHE A 113 5.68 13.89 -0.71
N PHE A 114 6.04 13.48 -1.93
CA PHE A 114 7.42 13.12 -2.25
C PHE A 114 8.24 14.37 -2.56
N ALA A 115 9.16 14.70 -1.65
CA ALA A 115 10.16 15.78 -1.81
C ALA A 115 11.36 15.35 -2.68
N GLY A 116 11.24 14.21 -3.37
CA GLY A 116 12.22 13.61 -4.25
C GLY A 116 11.92 12.14 -4.45
N PRO A 117 12.68 11.40 -5.28
CA PRO A 117 12.29 10.08 -5.74
C PRO A 117 12.21 9.00 -4.63
N LYS A 118 12.66 9.31 -3.44
CA LYS A 118 12.73 8.33 -2.33
C LYS A 118 12.38 8.92 -0.97
N THR A 119 12.18 10.24 -0.87
CA THR A 119 11.93 10.93 0.40
C THR A 119 10.51 11.44 0.43
N GLU A 120 9.76 11.05 1.41
CA GLU A 120 8.39 11.42 1.67
C GLU A 120 8.31 12.34 2.88
N LEU A 121 7.51 13.39 2.81
CA LEU A 121 7.02 14.15 3.95
C LEU A 121 5.55 13.81 4.12
N PHE A 122 5.10 13.47 5.31
CA PHE A 122 3.75 12.97 5.50
C PHE A 122 3.03 13.60 6.71
N LEU A 123 1.71 13.50 6.64
CA LEU A 123 0.78 13.70 7.75
C LEU A 123 0.03 12.39 7.97
N GLU A 124 -0.08 11.97 9.21
CA GLU A 124 -0.90 10.84 9.63
C GLU A 124 -1.94 11.30 10.64
N SER A 125 -3.12 10.71 10.54
CA SER A 125 -4.17 10.83 11.53
C SER A 125 -4.57 9.43 11.99
N ASN A 126 -4.72 9.24 13.29
CA ASN A 126 -5.25 8.01 13.86
C ASN A 126 -6.46 8.35 14.73
N PHE A 127 -7.61 7.82 14.35
CA PHE A 127 -8.85 7.97 15.08
C PHE A 127 -9.14 6.69 15.87
N LEU A 128 -9.27 6.83 17.19
CA LEU A 128 -9.59 5.78 18.15
C LEU A 128 -11.06 5.91 18.57
N PRO A 129 -12.01 5.19 17.95
CA PRO A 129 -13.44 5.36 18.21
C PRO A 129 -13.86 5.04 19.65
N GLY A 130 -13.14 4.12 20.32
CA GLY A 130 -13.44 3.75 21.71
C GLY A 130 -13.32 4.92 22.69
N PRO A 131 -12.15 5.55 22.82
CA PRO A 131 -11.95 6.75 23.65
C PRO A 131 -12.42 8.04 22.97
N LEU A 132 -12.85 8.03 21.71
CA LEU A 132 -13.13 9.20 20.87
C LEU A 132 -11.91 10.15 20.77
N ASP A 133 -10.74 9.57 20.59
CA ASP A 133 -9.47 10.26 20.51
C ASP A 133 -8.97 10.37 19.07
N ILE A 134 -8.31 11.49 18.76
CA ILE A 134 -7.71 11.74 17.46
C ILE A 134 -6.25 12.10 17.68
N GLN A 135 -5.38 11.26 17.16
CA GLN A 135 -3.95 11.50 17.16
C GLN A 135 -3.52 12.01 15.77
N MET A 136 -2.65 13.00 15.76
CA MET A 136 -2.12 13.58 14.53
C MET A 136 -0.60 13.65 14.60
N SER A 137 0.05 13.18 13.54
CA SER A 137 1.51 13.16 13.44
C SER A 137 1.96 13.77 12.11
N ALA A 138 3.12 14.40 12.11
CA ALA A 138 3.85 14.72 10.89
C ALA A 138 5.23 14.11 10.94
N GLY A 139 5.75 13.76 9.78
CA GLY A 139 7.05 13.11 9.71
C GLY A 139 7.66 13.09 8.35
N ALA A 140 8.77 12.36 8.27
CA ALA A 140 9.47 12.10 7.04
C ALA A 140 9.87 10.63 6.96
N GLY A 141 9.82 10.08 5.73
CA GLY A 141 10.23 8.72 5.43
C GLY A 141 11.14 8.66 4.22
N ARG A 142 11.88 7.57 4.11
CA ARG A 142 12.74 7.33 2.96
C ARG A 142 12.79 5.86 2.59
N ARG A 143 12.72 5.59 1.28
CA ARG A 143 12.84 4.24 0.72
C ARG A 143 14.28 3.94 0.31
N PHE A 144 14.77 2.76 0.70
CA PHE A 144 16.09 2.22 0.40
C PHE A 144 15.95 0.80 -0.16
N GLY A 145 15.83 0.66 -1.46
CA GLY A 145 15.54 -0.64 -2.07
C GLY A 145 14.22 -1.20 -1.53
N ASN A 146 14.29 -2.35 -0.88
CA ASN A 146 13.13 -3.03 -0.28
C ASN A 146 12.81 -2.56 1.16
N PHE A 147 13.47 -1.53 1.65
CA PHE A 147 13.22 -0.97 2.97
C PHE A 147 12.59 0.42 2.88
N TYR A 148 11.68 0.71 3.81
CA TYR A 148 11.17 2.05 4.05
C TYR A 148 11.38 2.37 5.53
N ALA A 149 12.12 3.42 5.82
CA ALA A 149 12.33 3.92 7.16
C ALA A 149 11.68 5.28 7.31
N ALA A 150 10.96 5.51 8.38
CA ALA A 150 10.28 6.75 8.65
C ALA A 150 10.29 7.11 10.14
N GLY A 151 10.13 8.39 10.40
CA GLY A 151 9.94 8.92 11.73
C GLY A 151 9.00 10.11 11.72
N GLY A 152 8.23 10.26 12.77
CA GLY A 152 7.25 11.31 12.91
C GLY A 152 7.09 11.75 14.37
N TRP A 153 6.43 12.87 14.52
CA TRP A 153 6.08 13.45 15.80
C TRP A 153 4.56 13.59 15.92
N ASN A 154 4.00 12.99 16.97
CA ASN A 154 2.59 13.14 17.33
C ASN A 154 2.43 14.41 18.16
N PHE A 155 1.68 15.38 17.65
CA PHE A 155 1.52 16.70 18.32
C PHE A 155 0.50 16.67 19.44
N VAL A 156 -0.34 15.64 19.51
CA VAL A 156 -1.38 15.52 20.53
C VAL A 156 -0.78 14.95 21.81
N ASP A 157 -0.03 13.86 21.67
CA ASP A 157 0.55 13.14 22.80
C ASP A 157 2.00 13.53 23.11
N ASP A 158 2.59 14.41 22.29
CA ASP A 158 3.99 14.85 22.39
C ASP A 158 4.98 13.69 22.33
N LEU A 159 4.76 12.77 21.38
CA LEU A 159 5.49 11.51 21.24
C LEU A 159 6.19 11.40 19.89
N GLY A 160 7.46 11.03 19.91
CA GLY A 160 8.17 10.57 18.73
C GLY A 160 7.80 9.14 18.35
N ARG A 161 7.71 8.86 17.05
CA ARG A 161 7.47 7.52 16.48
C ARG A 161 8.47 7.27 15.36
N ALA A 162 9.05 6.08 15.33
CA ALA A 162 9.92 5.64 14.26
C ALA A 162 9.53 4.23 13.81
N TRP A 163 9.56 3.98 12.50
CA TRP A 163 9.25 2.64 11.99
C TRP A 163 10.12 2.29 10.80
N LEU A 164 10.27 0.98 10.59
CA LEU A 164 11.01 0.37 9.52
C LEU A 164 10.18 -0.74 8.90
N ASP A 165 9.89 -0.64 7.60
CA ASP A 165 9.22 -1.67 6.84
C ASP A 165 10.20 -2.34 5.89
N TRP A 166 10.19 -3.66 5.87
CA TRP A 166 10.92 -4.48 4.93
C TRP A 166 9.95 -5.24 4.02
N PHE A 167 9.92 -4.87 2.75
CA PHE A 167 9.11 -5.49 1.71
C PHE A 167 9.81 -6.74 1.18
N ILE A 168 9.44 -7.93 1.69
CA ILE A 168 9.99 -9.21 1.22
C ILE A 168 9.40 -9.52 -0.16
N THR A 169 8.09 -9.37 -0.29
CA THR A 169 7.33 -9.48 -1.55
C THR A 169 6.28 -8.38 -1.59
N GLU A 170 5.48 -8.33 -2.67
CA GLU A 170 4.32 -7.42 -2.77
C GLU A 170 3.23 -7.72 -1.72
N ASP A 171 3.21 -8.96 -1.20
CA ASP A 171 2.19 -9.45 -0.28
C ASP A 171 2.70 -9.65 1.15
N ILE A 172 4.03 -9.59 1.39
CA ILE A 172 4.64 -9.85 2.70
C ILE A 172 5.53 -8.68 3.09
N ILE A 173 5.19 -8.04 4.21
CA ILE A 173 5.95 -6.94 4.79
C ILE A 173 6.27 -7.28 6.24
N ILE A 174 7.53 -7.10 6.64
CA ILE A 174 7.93 -7.13 8.04
C ILE A 174 8.09 -5.69 8.49
N SER A 175 7.41 -5.32 9.56
CA SER A 175 7.45 -3.98 10.13
C SER A 175 7.96 -4.01 11.55
N TYR A 176 8.77 -3.03 11.89
CA TYR A 176 9.19 -2.73 13.26
C TYR A 176 8.84 -1.28 13.55
N GLU A 177 8.19 -1.04 14.68
CA GLU A 177 7.77 0.27 15.13
C GLU A 177 8.24 0.51 16.58
N LYS A 178 8.78 1.69 16.83
CA LYS A 178 9.18 2.14 18.15
C LYS A 178 8.59 3.51 18.45
N ASN A 179 7.92 3.64 19.58
CA ASN A 179 7.58 4.95 20.15
C ASN A 179 8.78 5.46 20.95
N VAL A 180 9.20 6.68 20.65
CA VAL A 180 10.32 7.35 21.31
C VAL A 180 9.75 8.41 22.22
N SER A 181 9.63 8.10 23.51
CA SER A 181 9.21 9.05 24.53
C SER A 181 10.03 8.85 25.81
N ASP A 182 10.41 9.95 26.43
CA ASP A 182 11.10 9.92 27.72
C ASP A 182 10.16 9.67 28.91
N ILE A 183 8.84 9.63 28.70
CA ILE A 183 7.86 9.76 29.79
C ILE A 183 6.90 8.56 29.90
N ILE A 184 6.62 7.81 28.84
CA ILE A 184 5.61 6.75 28.84
C ILE A 184 6.13 5.50 28.13
N ASP A 185 5.74 4.32 28.65
CA ASP A 185 6.03 2.98 28.18
C ASP A 185 6.49 2.92 26.73
N GLU A 186 7.76 2.58 26.52
CA GLU A 186 8.34 2.32 25.22
C GLU A 186 7.57 1.18 24.55
N ARG A 187 6.61 1.51 23.69
CA ARG A 187 5.97 0.50 22.86
C ARG A 187 6.86 0.17 21.69
N ASN A 188 7.42 -1.02 21.75
CA ASN A 188 8.11 -1.64 20.63
C ASN A 188 7.16 -2.66 20.02
N GLU A 189 6.75 -2.47 18.76
CA GLU A 189 5.92 -3.44 18.04
C GLU A 189 6.67 -3.99 16.85
N GLY A 190 6.69 -5.30 16.71
CA GLY A 190 7.09 -6.00 15.49
C GLY A 190 5.88 -6.61 14.83
N SER A 191 5.78 -6.59 13.52
CA SER A 191 4.70 -7.26 12.82
C SER A 191 5.13 -7.91 11.51
N VAL A 192 4.44 -8.99 11.17
CA VAL A 192 4.50 -9.60 9.84
C VAL A 192 3.13 -9.46 9.22
N LYS A 193 3.06 -8.67 8.16
CA LYS A 193 1.85 -8.36 7.42
C LYS A 193 1.74 -9.27 6.21
N PHE A 194 0.56 -9.86 6.03
CA PHE A 194 0.18 -10.67 4.87
C PHE A 194 -0.98 -10.02 4.15
N LYS A 195 -0.77 -9.57 2.93
CA LYS A 195 -1.82 -9.03 2.07
C LYS A 195 -2.59 -10.17 1.41
N ALA A 196 -3.74 -10.52 1.97
CA ALA A 196 -4.60 -11.59 1.44
C ALA A 196 -5.42 -11.12 0.24
N HIS A 197 -5.82 -9.85 0.22
CA HIS A 197 -6.58 -9.20 -0.84
C HIS A 197 -6.21 -7.71 -0.91
N ASP A 198 -6.56 -7.03 -2.01
CA ASP A 198 -6.26 -5.59 -2.13
C ASP A 198 -6.90 -4.75 -1.02
N TYR A 199 -8.05 -5.21 -0.50
CA TYR A 199 -8.78 -4.56 0.60
C TYR A 199 -8.53 -5.16 1.98
N PHE A 200 -7.79 -6.28 2.09
CA PHE A 200 -7.59 -6.97 3.36
C PHE A 200 -6.17 -7.46 3.55
N SER A 201 -5.62 -7.19 4.72
CA SER A 201 -4.39 -7.81 5.20
C SER A 201 -4.57 -8.32 6.63
N PHE A 202 -3.69 -9.26 6.98
CA PHE A 202 -3.58 -9.82 8.32
C PHE A 202 -2.18 -9.54 8.83
N ASP A 203 -2.07 -8.98 10.02
CA ASP A 203 -0.79 -8.71 10.66
C ASP A 203 -0.68 -9.59 11.90
N VAL A 204 0.38 -10.38 12.01
CA VAL A 204 0.79 -11.01 13.27
C VAL A 204 1.70 -10.03 13.97
N VAL A 205 1.29 -9.55 15.13
CA VAL A 205 1.97 -8.46 15.85
C VAL A 205 2.51 -8.98 17.18
N THR A 206 3.68 -8.51 17.59
CA THR A 206 4.28 -8.77 18.89
C THR A 206 4.81 -7.49 19.53
N ASP A 207 4.73 -7.38 20.85
CA ASP A 207 5.31 -6.28 21.65
C ASP A 207 6.72 -6.61 22.16
N PHE A 208 7.29 -7.75 21.74
CA PHE A 208 8.57 -8.31 22.21
C PHE A 208 8.63 -8.64 23.71
N ASN A 209 7.57 -8.34 24.49
CA ASN A 209 7.54 -8.56 25.94
C ASN A 209 6.78 -9.82 26.34
N THR A 210 6.12 -10.53 25.45
CA THR A 210 5.41 -11.80 25.67
C THR A 210 4.05 -11.89 24.98
N LYS A 211 3.52 -10.80 24.41
CA LYS A 211 2.19 -10.79 23.80
C LYS A 211 2.30 -10.89 22.30
N VAL A 212 1.51 -11.78 21.73
CA VAL A 212 1.31 -11.89 20.27
C VAL A 212 -0.19 -11.80 20.03
N TRP A 213 -0.57 -11.01 19.04
CA TRP A 213 -1.97 -10.89 18.64
C TRP A 213 -2.11 -10.81 17.13
N LEU A 214 -3.32 -11.05 16.64
CA LEU A 214 -3.68 -10.90 15.25
C LEU A 214 -4.33 -9.51 15.05
N ARG A 215 -3.90 -8.80 14.02
CA ARG A 215 -4.52 -7.55 13.58
C ARG A 215 -5.11 -7.78 12.20
N ILE A 216 -6.39 -7.46 12.03
CA ILE A 216 -7.07 -7.47 10.74
C ILE A 216 -7.10 -6.03 10.24
N VAL A 217 -6.67 -5.80 9.02
CA VAL A 217 -6.58 -4.47 8.41
C VAL A 217 -7.42 -4.44 7.14
N ALA A 218 -8.41 -3.55 7.12
CA ALA A 218 -9.12 -3.17 5.90
C ALA A 218 -8.40 -1.97 5.27
N ASN A 219 -8.00 -2.09 4.01
CA ASN A 219 -7.36 -1.01 3.25
C ASN A 219 -8.42 -0.37 2.35
N LEU A 220 -8.58 0.95 2.43
CA LEU A 220 -9.57 1.75 1.72
C LEU A 220 -8.95 2.54 0.59
#